data_bfd7d7107656326ee4d0e2107c4968b7
#
_entry.id   bfd7d7107656326ee4d0e2107c4968b7
#
_cell.length_a   1.000
_cell.length_b   1.000
_cell.length_c   1.000
_cell.angle_alpha   90.00
_cell.angle_beta   90.00
_cell.angle_gamma   90.00
#
_symmetry.space_group_name_H-M   'P 1'
#
loop_
_entity.id
_entity.type
_entity.pdbx_description
1 polymer ?
#
loop_
_entity_poly.entity_id
_entity_poly.type
_entity_poly.pdbx_seq_one_letter_code
_entity_poly.pdbx_strand_id
1 'polypeptide(L)'
;KQLNIYATLFRDVNMFYVDEVNPGDLVTTGIKAMLKSLDPYTVYYPESEMEDVKLMTTGEYAGIGSVISKKGDQVIIREPYKDSPADKAGLLPGDIILAIDGISVKGKNTEEVSTLLKGQPGKEITIKVQREFETKPLEKKAIREKIQLPSVPYSGMVNDTTGYIYLTSFTDKSAADVRSAIISLKNKGASSLIL
;
A
#
# COMPACT_ATOMS: atom_id res chain seq x y z
N LYS A 1 -31.83 -23.67 14.36
CA LYS A 1 -31.19 -24.95 14.71
C LYS A 1 -29.74 -24.99 14.21
N GLN A 2 -29.45 -24.77 12.92
CA GLN A 2 -28.11 -24.85 12.34
C GLN A 2 -27.15 -23.79 12.91
N LEU A 3 -27.61 -22.55 13.11
CA LEU A 3 -26.80 -21.49 13.72
C LEU A 3 -26.34 -21.86 15.14
N ASN A 4 -27.23 -22.51 15.92
CA ASN A 4 -26.86 -22.95 17.27
C ASN A 4 -25.78 -24.05 17.25
N ILE A 5 -25.84 -24.96 16.26
CA ILE A 5 -24.80 -26.00 16.08
C ILE A 5 -23.45 -25.33 15.77
N TYR A 6 -23.44 -24.35 14.84
CA TYR A 6 -22.23 -23.62 14.49
C TYR A 6 -21.64 -22.87 15.70
N ALA A 7 -22.49 -22.16 16.47
CA ALA A 7 -22.04 -21.44 17.65
C ALA A 7 -21.51 -22.37 18.75
N THR A 8 -22.16 -23.54 18.96
CA THR A 8 -21.70 -24.55 19.89
C THR A 8 -20.35 -25.13 19.46
N LEU A 9 -20.21 -25.52 18.18
CA LEU A 9 -18.93 -26.03 17.65
C LEU A 9 -17.81 -25.01 17.83
N PHE A 10 -18.05 -23.74 17.47
CA PHE A 10 -17.07 -22.67 17.63
C PHE A 10 -16.62 -22.52 19.10
N ARG A 11 -17.58 -22.51 20.03
CA ARG A 11 -17.28 -22.44 21.46
C ARG A 11 -16.48 -23.65 21.91
N ASP A 12 -16.87 -24.85 21.50
CA ASP A 12 -16.26 -26.09 21.98
C ASP A 12 -14.84 -26.25 21.42
N VAL A 13 -14.59 -25.85 20.17
CA VAL A 13 -13.22 -25.78 19.59
C VAL A 13 -12.37 -24.79 20.41
N ASN A 14 -12.89 -23.58 20.67
CA ASN A 14 -12.14 -22.57 21.42
C ASN A 14 -11.85 -22.99 22.89
N MET A 15 -12.67 -23.85 23.50
CA MET A 15 -12.51 -24.27 24.89
C MET A 15 -11.73 -25.58 25.07
N PHE A 16 -11.82 -26.50 24.11
CA PHE A 16 -11.38 -27.89 24.29
C PHE A 16 -10.37 -28.36 23.23
N TYR A 17 -10.01 -27.53 22.24
CA TYR A 17 -8.97 -27.92 21.30
C TYR A 17 -7.62 -28.04 22.02
N VAL A 18 -6.79 -29.00 21.57
CA VAL A 18 -5.52 -29.36 22.22
C VAL A 18 -4.49 -28.26 22.22
N ASP A 19 -4.45 -27.46 21.11
CA ASP A 19 -3.56 -26.33 20.96
C ASP A 19 -4.31 -25.02 21.19
N GLU A 20 -3.58 -23.95 21.54
CA GLU A 20 -4.15 -22.62 21.65
C GLU A 20 -4.59 -22.11 20.28
N VAL A 21 -5.85 -21.72 20.14
CA VAL A 21 -6.44 -21.20 18.91
C VAL A 21 -6.82 -19.73 19.06
N ASN A 22 -6.65 -18.95 18.00
CA ASN A 22 -7.12 -17.58 17.95
C ASN A 22 -8.60 -17.55 17.50
N PRO A 23 -9.55 -17.14 18.37
CA PRO A 23 -10.95 -17.11 18.01
C PRO A 23 -11.26 -16.20 16.81
N GLY A 24 -10.54 -15.06 16.68
CA GLY A 24 -10.70 -14.12 15.56
C GLY A 24 -10.35 -14.75 14.21
N ASP A 25 -9.26 -15.52 14.17
CA ASP A 25 -8.81 -16.22 12.96
C ASP A 25 -9.80 -17.31 12.55
N LEU A 26 -10.35 -18.04 13.54
CA LEU A 26 -11.38 -19.06 13.29
C LEU A 26 -12.66 -18.43 12.70
N VAL A 27 -13.13 -17.32 13.28
CA VAL A 27 -14.30 -16.59 12.74
C VAL A 27 -14.04 -16.09 11.33
N THR A 28 -12.90 -15.45 11.09
CA THR A 28 -12.50 -14.94 9.79
C THR A 28 -12.43 -16.06 8.74
N THR A 29 -11.84 -17.21 9.11
CA THR A 29 -11.76 -18.39 8.25
C THR A 29 -13.15 -18.91 7.91
N GLY A 30 -14.04 -19.02 8.90
CA GLY A 30 -15.42 -19.45 8.70
C GLY A 30 -16.21 -18.52 7.77
N ILE A 31 -16.09 -17.20 7.96
CA ILE A 31 -16.73 -16.20 7.10
C ILE A 31 -16.19 -16.33 5.66
N LYS A 32 -14.87 -16.33 5.47
CA LYS A 32 -14.25 -16.46 4.14
C LYS A 32 -14.68 -17.75 3.43
N ALA A 33 -14.78 -18.88 4.15
CA ALA A 33 -15.23 -20.14 3.60
C ALA A 33 -16.72 -20.12 3.18
N MET A 34 -17.59 -19.52 3.97
CA MET A 34 -19.00 -19.35 3.62
C MET A 34 -19.17 -18.49 2.36
N LEU A 35 -18.50 -17.35 2.29
CA LEU A 35 -18.63 -16.43 1.16
C LEU A 35 -18.08 -17.05 -0.13
N LYS A 36 -16.96 -17.77 -0.05
CA LYS A 36 -16.37 -18.51 -1.18
C LYS A 36 -17.33 -19.54 -1.80
N SER A 37 -18.30 -20.05 -1.04
CA SER A 37 -19.32 -20.98 -1.55
C SER A 37 -20.43 -20.29 -2.35
N LEU A 38 -20.53 -18.96 -2.29
CA LEU A 38 -21.56 -18.20 -3.02
C LEU A 38 -21.06 -17.84 -4.43
N ASP A 39 -19.97 -17.09 -4.52
CA ASP A 39 -19.36 -16.65 -5.77
C ASP A 39 -17.90 -16.20 -5.53
N PRO A 40 -17.10 -15.96 -6.60
CA PRO A 40 -15.71 -15.52 -6.45
C PRO A 40 -15.55 -14.01 -6.13
N TYR A 41 -16.63 -13.22 -6.16
CA TYR A 41 -16.59 -11.75 -6.04
C TYR A 41 -16.99 -11.27 -4.64
N THR A 42 -17.77 -12.09 -3.91
CA THR A 42 -18.18 -11.76 -2.55
C THR A 42 -17.03 -12.04 -1.57
N VAL A 43 -16.38 -11.00 -1.11
CA VAL A 43 -15.19 -11.05 -0.24
C VAL A 43 -15.45 -10.35 1.08
N TYR A 44 -14.95 -10.93 2.16
CA TYR A 44 -14.93 -10.31 3.48
C TYR A 44 -13.56 -9.71 3.77
N TYR A 45 -13.55 -8.44 4.10
CA TYR A 45 -12.37 -7.73 4.59
C TYR A 45 -12.57 -7.42 6.08
N PRO A 46 -11.73 -7.95 6.98
CA PRO A 46 -11.74 -7.57 8.38
C PRO A 46 -11.32 -6.11 8.55
N GLU A 47 -11.63 -5.52 9.71
CA GLU A 47 -11.29 -4.13 10.02
C GLU A 47 -9.78 -3.83 9.85
N SER A 48 -8.93 -4.82 10.16
CA SER A 48 -7.48 -4.71 9.98
C SER A 48 -7.03 -4.55 8.50
N GLU A 49 -7.85 -4.98 7.53
CA GLU A 49 -7.57 -4.90 6.09
C GLU A 49 -8.27 -3.68 5.42
N MET A 50 -9.01 -2.87 6.18
CA MET A 50 -9.79 -1.74 5.62
C MET A 50 -8.92 -0.65 4.98
N GLU A 51 -7.68 -0.45 5.44
CA GLU A 51 -6.74 0.49 4.81
C GLU A 51 -6.32 0.00 3.41
N ASP A 52 -6.15 -1.30 3.22
CA ASP A 52 -5.82 -1.88 1.91
C ASP A 52 -7.03 -1.81 0.95
N VAL A 53 -8.25 -2.05 1.46
CA VAL A 53 -9.49 -1.84 0.67
C VAL A 53 -9.61 -0.39 0.23
N LYS A 54 -9.32 0.56 1.12
CA LYS A 54 -9.33 1.97 0.81
C LYS A 54 -8.29 2.32 -0.26
N LEU A 55 -7.07 1.79 -0.13
CA LEU A 55 -6.03 1.97 -1.14
C LEU A 55 -6.49 1.45 -2.52
N MET A 56 -7.12 0.27 -2.57
CA MET A 56 -7.62 -0.33 -3.82
C MET A 56 -8.74 0.48 -4.46
N THR A 57 -9.65 1.06 -3.66
CA THR A 57 -10.84 1.78 -4.16
C THR A 57 -10.58 3.24 -4.44
N THR A 58 -9.92 3.94 -3.54
CA THR A 58 -9.69 5.39 -3.63
C THR A 58 -8.29 5.77 -4.10
N GLY A 59 -7.33 4.83 -4.08
CA GLY A 59 -5.90 5.12 -4.30
C GLY A 59 -5.25 5.89 -3.14
N GLU A 60 -5.93 6.01 -1.98
CA GLU A 60 -5.42 6.70 -0.80
C GLU A 60 -4.87 5.71 0.23
N TYR A 61 -3.73 6.03 0.80
CA TYR A 61 -3.19 5.36 1.98
C TYR A 61 -2.55 6.37 2.93
N ALA A 62 -2.43 6.00 4.18
CA ALA A 62 -1.71 6.84 5.14
C ALA A 62 -0.29 6.32 5.36
N GLY A 63 0.70 7.19 5.15
CA GLY A 63 2.11 6.82 5.24
C GLY A 63 3.05 7.98 4.96
N ILE A 64 4.26 7.66 4.53
CA ILE A 64 5.31 8.66 4.27
C ILE A 64 5.40 9.11 2.81
N GLY A 65 4.76 8.42 1.87
CA GLY A 65 4.79 8.79 0.45
C GLY A 65 6.14 8.50 -0.21
N SER A 66 6.56 7.23 -0.22
CA SER A 66 7.74 6.80 -0.98
C SER A 66 7.56 5.41 -1.57
N VAL A 67 8.20 5.18 -2.71
CA VAL A 67 8.40 3.85 -3.27
C VAL A 67 9.60 3.22 -2.59
N ILE A 68 9.44 1.98 -2.13
CA ILE A 68 10.54 1.17 -1.60
C ILE A 68 10.77 -0.03 -2.49
N SER A 69 11.99 -0.55 -2.49
CA SER A 69 12.34 -1.75 -3.24
C SER A 69 13.40 -2.56 -2.49
N LYS A 70 13.51 -3.85 -2.85
CA LYS A 70 14.54 -4.73 -2.33
C LYS A 70 15.80 -4.64 -3.19
N LYS A 71 16.97 -4.49 -2.55
CA LYS A 71 18.29 -4.56 -3.18
C LYS A 71 19.14 -5.56 -2.39
N GLY A 72 19.30 -6.77 -2.92
CA GLY A 72 19.86 -7.89 -2.14
C GLY A 72 18.99 -8.21 -0.93
N ASP A 73 19.57 -8.21 0.26
CA ASP A 73 18.84 -8.44 1.52
C ASP A 73 18.38 -7.16 2.22
N GLN A 74 18.53 -6.01 1.55
CA GLN A 74 18.21 -4.70 2.11
C GLN A 74 16.98 -4.11 1.43
N VAL A 75 16.19 -3.35 2.20
CA VAL A 75 15.11 -2.53 1.67
C VAL A 75 15.60 -1.09 1.56
N ILE A 76 15.42 -0.50 0.39
CA ILE A 76 15.88 0.84 0.08
C ILE A 76 14.70 1.75 -0.28
N ILE A 77 14.86 3.04 -0.02
CA ILE A 77 14.03 4.09 -0.62
C ILE A 77 14.40 4.14 -2.11
N ARG A 78 13.44 3.84 -2.98
CA ARG A 78 13.62 3.97 -4.42
C ARG A 78 13.34 5.38 -4.90
N GLU A 79 12.23 5.95 -4.41
CA GLU A 79 11.78 7.27 -4.82
C GLU A 79 10.81 7.84 -3.77
N PRO A 80 11.13 8.96 -3.09
CA PRO A 80 10.15 9.71 -2.34
C PRO A 80 9.26 10.48 -3.32
N TYR A 81 7.94 10.51 -3.09
CA TYR A 81 7.05 11.34 -3.90
C TYR A 81 7.28 12.80 -3.56
N LYS A 82 7.28 13.64 -4.58
CA LYS A 82 7.43 15.08 -4.43
C LYS A 82 6.43 15.65 -3.42
N ASP A 83 6.90 16.53 -2.56
CA ASP A 83 6.13 17.19 -1.49
C ASP A 83 5.52 16.23 -0.44
N SER A 84 5.88 14.95 -0.45
CA SER A 84 5.45 13.95 0.54
C SER A 84 6.19 14.10 1.87
N PRO A 85 5.72 13.46 2.96
CA PRO A 85 6.46 13.39 4.22
C PRO A 85 7.87 12.83 4.09
N ALA A 86 8.09 11.87 3.20
CA ALA A 86 9.41 11.31 2.93
C ALA A 86 10.36 12.34 2.31
N ASP A 87 9.87 13.09 1.33
CA ASP A 87 10.62 14.16 0.66
C ASP A 87 10.94 15.30 1.64
N LYS A 88 9.94 15.78 2.39
CA LYS A 88 10.10 16.80 3.42
C LYS A 88 11.09 16.40 4.53
N ALA A 89 11.14 15.11 4.88
CA ALA A 89 12.11 14.56 5.83
C ALA A 89 13.53 14.45 5.25
N GLY A 90 13.71 14.67 3.95
CA GLY A 90 14.99 14.57 3.26
C GLY A 90 15.46 13.12 3.10
N LEU A 91 14.54 12.17 2.92
CA LEU A 91 14.85 10.84 2.41
C LEU A 91 15.22 10.95 0.94
N LEU A 92 16.24 10.20 0.52
CA LEU A 92 16.74 10.24 -0.84
C LEU A 92 16.70 8.84 -1.49
N PRO A 93 16.61 8.78 -2.84
CA PRO A 93 16.80 7.53 -3.56
C PRO A 93 18.13 6.87 -3.19
N GLY A 94 18.08 5.57 -2.86
CA GLY A 94 19.24 4.80 -2.44
C GLY A 94 19.45 4.71 -0.93
N ASP A 95 18.74 5.47 -0.10
CA ASP A 95 18.77 5.34 1.35
C ASP A 95 18.35 3.92 1.77
N ILE A 96 19.22 3.20 2.46
CA ILE A 96 18.96 1.86 3.00
C ILE A 96 18.22 2.01 4.32
N ILE A 97 17.03 1.44 4.43
CA ILE A 97 16.25 1.47 5.67
C ILE A 97 16.83 0.46 6.65
N LEU A 98 17.24 0.90 7.83
CA LEU A 98 17.78 0.05 8.89
C LEU A 98 16.77 -0.27 9.98
N ALA A 99 15.98 0.73 10.38
CA ALA A 99 14.94 0.59 11.41
C ALA A 99 13.83 1.63 11.22
N ILE A 100 12.64 1.31 11.72
CA ILE A 100 11.45 2.17 11.72
C ILE A 100 10.88 2.13 13.14
N ASP A 101 10.74 3.31 13.76
CA ASP A 101 10.28 3.45 15.15
C ASP A 101 11.02 2.50 16.13
N GLY A 102 12.34 2.33 15.92
CA GLY A 102 13.19 1.43 16.69
C GLY A 102 13.12 -0.05 16.28
N ILE A 103 12.18 -0.44 15.42
CA ILE A 103 12.03 -1.82 14.92
C ILE A 103 13.01 -2.05 13.77
N SER A 104 13.93 -3.01 13.91
CA SER A 104 14.86 -3.39 12.84
C SER A 104 14.12 -3.97 11.64
N VAL A 105 14.52 -3.56 10.44
CA VAL A 105 13.98 -4.09 9.17
C VAL A 105 14.88 -5.16 8.55
N LYS A 106 15.96 -5.56 9.23
CA LYS A 106 16.87 -6.60 8.74
C LYS A 106 16.11 -7.92 8.53
N GLY A 107 16.21 -8.47 7.34
CA GLY A 107 15.56 -9.73 6.96
C GLY A 107 14.07 -9.61 6.60
N LYS A 108 13.47 -8.44 6.78
CA LYS A 108 12.07 -8.18 6.38
C LYS A 108 11.95 -8.01 4.87
N ASN A 109 10.80 -8.39 4.33
CA ASN A 109 10.45 -8.12 2.95
C ASN A 109 9.88 -6.70 2.77
N THR A 110 9.67 -6.28 1.52
CA THR A 110 9.14 -4.94 1.21
C THR A 110 7.73 -4.71 1.75
N GLU A 111 6.90 -5.74 1.84
CA GLU A 111 5.53 -5.66 2.32
C GLU A 111 5.49 -5.42 3.84
N GLU A 112 6.29 -6.16 4.60
CA GLU A 112 6.45 -5.95 6.04
C GLU A 112 6.99 -4.55 6.36
N VAL A 113 7.97 -4.07 5.58
CA VAL A 113 8.53 -2.72 5.75
C VAL A 113 7.50 -1.65 5.35
N SER A 114 6.74 -1.88 4.28
CA SER A 114 5.64 -0.99 3.87
C SER A 114 4.59 -0.86 4.96
N THR A 115 4.23 -1.95 5.61
CA THR A 115 3.28 -1.96 6.75
C THR A 115 3.80 -1.10 7.91
N LEU A 116 5.09 -1.16 8.23
CA LEU A 116 5.69 -0.31 9.27
C LEU A 116 5.71 1.18 8.89
N LEU A 117 5.89 1.50 7.62
CA LEU A 117 5.88 2.89 7.12
C LEU A 117 4.47 3.49 7.06
N LYS A 118 3.45 2.65 6.85
CA LYS A 118 2.04 3.03 6.91
C LYS A 118 1.60 3.28 8.36
N GLY A 119 0.42 3.86 8.56
CA GLY A 119 -0.19 4.05 9.87
C GLY A 119 -1.08 5.28 9.92
N GLN A 120 -1.55 5.65 11.10
CA GLN A 120 -2.50 6.76 11.26
C GLN A 120 -1.92 8.11 10.78
N PRO A 121 -2.68 8.90 9.98
CA PRO A 121 -2.28 10.26 9.61
C PRO A 121 -2.05 11.12 10.85
N GLY A 122 -1.07 12.03 10.77
CA GLY A 122 -0.70 12.92 11.87
C GLY A 122 0.23 12.30 12.91
N LYS A 123 0.54 11.00 12.84
CA LYS A 123 1.51 10.35 13.74
C LYS A 123 2.93 10.53 13.20
N GLU A 124 3.84 10.93 14.09
CA GLU A 124 5.28 10.94 13.79
C GLU A 124 5.80 9.53 13.60
N ILE A 125 6.77 9.38 12.72
CA ILE A 125 7.53 8.16 12.46
C ILE A 125 9.02 8.52 12.40
N THR A 126 9.85 7.69 13.02
CA THR A 126 11.31 7.82 12.96
C THR A 126 11.89 6.72 12.08
N ILE A 127 12.61 7.11 11.04
CA ILE A 127 13.20 6.20 10.05
C ILE A 127 14.71 6.33 10.14
N LYS A 128 15.39 5.24 10.51
CA LYS A 128 16.84 5.16 10.53
C LYS A 128 17.32 4.61 9.20
N VAL A 129 18.15 5.38 8.49
CA VAL A 129 18.66 5.01 7.18
C VAL A 129 20.18 5.06 7.14
N GLN A 130 20.78 4.22 6.29
CA GLN A 130 22.17 4.34 5.88
C GLN A 130 22.22 4.90 4.47
N ARG A 131 22.91 6.01 4.31
CA ARG A 131 23.16 6.65 3.02
C ARG A 131 24.55 6.30 2.55
N GLU A 132 24.74 6.07 1.24
CA GLU A 132 25.98 5.64 0.63
C GLU A 132 27.06 6.67 0.95
N PHE A 133 27.61 7.36 1.13
CA PHE A 133 28.70 8.29 1.46
C PHE A 133 28.65 8.83 2.90
N GLU A 134 27.70 8.38 3.71
CA GLU A 134 27.64 8.75 5.12
C GLU A 134 28.25 7.66 6.00
N THR A 135 29.15 8.06 6.91
CA THR A 135 29.84 7.13 7.81
C THR A 135 28.97 6.63 8.95
N LYS A 136 27.90 7.37 9.28
CA LYS A 136 26.95 7.05 10.36
C LYS A 136 25.53 7.00 9.83
N PRO A 137 24.69 6.12 10.37
CA PRO A 137 23.27 6.13 10.06
C PRO A 137 22.62 7.47 10.41
N LEU A 138 21.70 7.90 9.56
CA LEU A 138 20.89 9.11 9.74
C LEU A 138 19.52 8.74 10.32
N GLU A 139 19.03 9.55 11.24
CA GLU A 139 17.65 9.47 11.71
C GLU A 139 16.82 10.55 11.03
N LYS A 140 15.73 10.15 10.39
CA LYS A 140 14.80 11.02 9.69
C LYS A 140 13.43 10.91 10.37
N LYS A 141 12.82 12.06 10.66
CA LYS A 141 11.49 12.14 11.24
C LYS A 141 10.52 12.64 10.19
N ALA A 142 9.40 11.97 10.06
CA ALA A 142 8.31 12.33 9.16
C ALA A 142 6.99 12.27 9.92
N ILE A 143 5.99 13.01 9.45
CA ILE A 143 4.61 12.89 9.95
C ILE A 143 3.84 12.15 8.86
N ARG A 144 3.21 11.02 9.21
CA ARG A 144 2.37 10.27 8.24
C ARG A 144 1.23 11.15 7.76
N GLU A 145 1.05 11.23 6.47
CA GLU A 145 -0.03 11.96 5.80
C GLU A 145 -0.86 11.02 4.94
N LYS A 146 -2.04 11.47 4.52
CA LYS A 146 -2.79 10.79 3.46
C LYS A 146 -2.09 11.02 2.13
N ILE A 147 -1.65 9.97 1.51
CA ILE A 147 -0.98 9.97 0.21
C ILE A 147 -1.98 9.50 -0.84
N GLN A 148 -2.17 10.31 -1.88
CA GLN A 148 -2.97 9.95 -3.03
C GLN A 148 -2.07 9.42 -4.13
N LEU A 149 -2.25 8.17 -4.53
CA LEU A 149 -1.59 7.62 -5.71
C LEU A 149 -2.39 8.01 -6.96
N PRO A 150 -1.75 8.63 -7.97
CA PRO A 150 -2.44 8.93 -9.22
C PRO A 150 -2.72 7.63 -9.99
N SER A 151 -3.93 7.48 -10.52
CA SER A 151 -4.26 6.35 -11.39
C SER A 151 -3.49 6.41 -12.72
N VAL A 152 -3.14 7.62 -13.16
CA VAL A 152 -2.32 7.90 -14.35
C VAL A 152 -1.02 8.57 -13.91
N PRO A 153 0.02 7.83 -13.51
CA PRO A 153 1.30 8.40 -13.08
C PRO A 153 2.09 9.00 -14.25
N TYR A 154 1.79 8.62 -15.48
CA TYR A 154 2.46 9.15 -16.67
C TYR A 154 1.51 9.28 -17.86
N SER A 155 1.64 10.40 -18.58
CA SER A 155 1.08 10.58 -19.92
C SER A 155 2.01 11.47 -20.76
N GLY A 156 2.19 11.13 -22.03
CA GLY A 156 3.12 11.87 -22.92
C GLY A 156 2.88 11.58 -24.39
N MET A 157 3.46 12.40 -25.27
CA MET A 157 3.48 12.15 -26.69
C MET A 157 4.55 11.11 -27.03
N VAL A 158 4.20 10.09 -27.82
CA VAL A 158 5.14 9.11 -28.38
C VAL A 158 5.75 9.63 -29.68
N ASN A 159 4.94 10.31 -30.48
CA ASN A 159 5.32 11.02 -31.70
C ASN A 159 4.37 12.21 -31.90
N ASP A 160 4.45 12.90 -33.03
CA ASP A 160 3.69 14.14 -33.32
C ASP A 160 2.17 13.95 -33.25
N THR A 161 1.66 12.72 -33.41
CA THR A 161 0.22 12.45 -33.53
C THR A 161 -0.30 11.41 -32.53
N THR A 162 0.59 10.70 -31.81
CA THR A 162 0.20 9.61 -30.92
C THR A 162 0.55 9.94 -29.47
N GLY A 163 -0.46 9.96 -28.61
CA GLY A 163 -0.33 10.08 -27.17
C GLY A 163 -0.30 8.72 -26.49
N TYR A 164 0.41 8.63 -25.36
CA TYR A 164 0.47 7.46 -24.48
C TYR A 164 -0.03 7.85 -23.09
N ILE A 165 -0.87 7.00 -22.51
CA ILE A 165 -1.38 7.13 -21.15
C ILE A 165 -1.06 5.83 -20.41
N TYR A 166 -0.36 5.93 -19.28
CA TYR A 166 -0.08 4.79 -18.41
C TYR A 166 -1.08 4.76 -17.25
N LEU A 167 -2.08 3.88 -17.34
CA LEU A 167 -3.08 3.63 -16.29
C LEU A 167 -2.61 2.45 -15.44
N THR A 168 -2.45 2.66 -14.11
CA THR A 168 -1.93 1.65 -13.18
C THR A 168 -3.01 1.03 -12.29
N SER A 169 -4.11 1.72 -12.09
CA SER A 169 -5.18 1.27 -11.19
C SER A 169 -6.53 1.84 -11.60
N PHE A 170 -7.60 1.14 -11.22
CA PHE A 170 -8.98 1.58 -11.41
C PHE A 170 -9.56 2.00 -10.05
N THR A 171 -9.41 3.28 -9.74
CA THR A 171 -9.95 3.92 -8.53
C THR A 171 -11.10 4.84 -8.90
N ASP A 172 -11.81 5.40 -7.91
CA ASP A 172 -12.89 6.39 -8.13
C ASP A 172 -12.42 7.59 -8.96
N LYS A 173 -11.11 7.92 -8.94
CA LYS A 173 -10.52 9.07 -9.66
C LYS A 173 -9.99 8.70 -11.04
N SER A 174 -9.88 7.43 -11.38
CA SER A 174 -9.26 6.97 -12.64
C SER A 174 -9.90 7.58 -13.88
N ALA A 175 -11.23 7.69 -13.91
CA ALA A 175 -11.93 8.28 -15.04
C ALA A 175 -11.59 9.78 -15.23
N ALA A 176 -11.44 10.53 -14.13
CA ALA A 176 -11.06 11.93 -14.15
C ALA A 176 -9.61 12.12 -14.58
N ASP A 177 -8.70 11.28 -14.05
CA ASP A 177 -7.27 11.30 -14.39
C ASP A 177 -7.04 10.98 -15.87
N VAL A 178 -7.67 9.93 -16.40
CA VAL A 178 -7.60 9.56 -17.82
C VAL A 178 -8.17 10.67 -18.71
N ARG A 179 -9.32 11.24 -18.33
CA ARG A 179 -9.92 12.36 -19.09
C ARG A 179 -8.98 13.56 -19.16
N SER A 180 -8.36 13.92 -18.02
CA SER A 180 -7.40 15.03 -17.96
C SER A 180 -6.18 14.77 -18.85
N ALA A 181 -5.65 13.54 -18.82
CA ALA A 181 -4.55 13.12 -19.67
C ALA A 181 -4.93 13.20 -21.17
N ILE A 182 -6.11 12.70 -21.55
CA ILE A 182 -6.61 12.78 -22.93
C ILE A 182 -6.70 14.24 -23.41
N ILE A 183 -7.29 15.12 -22.61
CA ILE A 183 -7.42 16.55 -22.95
C ILE A 183 -6.03 17.17 -23.15
N SER A 184 -5.10 16.90 -22.23
CA SER A 184 -3.72 17.39 -22.32
C SER A 184 -3.01 16.93 -23.59
N LEU A 185 -3.14 15.65 -23.96
CA LEU A 185 -2.53 15.07 -25.16
C LEU A 185 -3.17 15.61 -26.43
N LYS A 186 -4.50 15.78 -26.48
CA LYS A 186 -5.19 16.42 -27.60
C LYS A 186 -4.72 17.85 -27.83
N ASN A 187 -4.53 18.62 -26.77
CA ASN A 187 -4.00 19.99 -26.86
C ASN A 187 -2.54 20.03 -27.38
N LYS A 188 -1.81 18.91 -27.26
CA LYS A 188 -0.46 18.74 -27.81
C LYS A 188 -0.44 18.19 -29.26
N GLY A 189 -1.61 17.94 -29.86
CA GLY A 189 -1.75 17.47 -31.22
C GLY A 189 -2.01 15.97 -31.38
N ALA A 190 -2.24 15.22 -30.27
CA ALA A 190 -2.56 13.81 -30.39
C ALA A 190 -3.90 13.58 -31.11
N SER A 191 -3.87 12.77 -32.17
CA SER A 191 -5.04 12.27 -32.91
C SER A 191 -5.29 10.78 -32.63
N SER A 192 -4.31 10.09 -32.06
CA SER A 192 -4.38 8.68 -31.66
C SER A 192 -3.86 8.51 -30.22
N LEU A 193 -4.37 7.49 -29.52
CA LEU A 193 -4.00 7.22 -28.15
C LEU A 193 -3.65 5.73 -27.95
N ILE A 194 -2.66 5.49 -27.10
CA ILE A 194 -2.30 4.17 -26.52
C ILE A 194 -2.60 4.27 -25.02
N LEU A 195 -3.38 3.32 -24.50
CA LEU A 195 -3.73 3.18 -23.08
C LEU A 195 -3.23 1.83 -22.56
#